data_4a8f7f19ef4b66b3099a2ffc9bbf51b0
#
_entry.id   4a8f7f19ef4b66b3099a2ffc9bbf51b0
#
_cell.length_a   1.000
_cell.length_b   1.000
_cell.length_c   1.000
_cell.angle_alpha   90.00
_cell.angle_beta   90.00
_cell.angle_gamma   90.00
#
_symmetry.space_group_name_H-M   'P 1'
#
loop_
_entity.id
_entity.type
_entity.pdbx_description
1 polymer ?
#
loop_
_entity_poly.entity_id
_entity_poly.type
_entity_poly.pdbx_seq_one_letter_code
_entity_poly.pdbx_strand_id
1 'polypeptide(L)'
;PYDVDNVRIRYFGENNAKAYAAGIEMRLHGELVPDAESWISLGIMKTAEDINGDHYYRYKNAAGEFITAQSTDQTITDSARFDVGWLRRPQDRRITFGMYFSDYLPTNKNFKMYLNLLYGSNMPYNIPNAVRYRNAAVIEPYIRADIGFSALLMDDDRAKRRSHSPFRNFDNIWASLEVFNIIDRPNTISYLFVKDFSNTVYLLPNRLTPRLINFKIVARW
;
A
#
# COMPACT_ATOMS: atom_id res chain seq x y z
N PRO A 1 -18.48 10.05 -12.34
CA PRO A 1 -17.23 9.68 -13.00
C PRO A 1 -16.06 10.46 -12.45
N TYR A 2 -14.89 9.94 -12.65
CA TYR A 2 -13.64 10.55 -12.25
C TYR A 2 -12.61 10.31 -13.36
N ASP A 3 -11.61 11.19 -13.41
CA ASP A 3 -10.43 11.01 -14.23
C ASP A 3 -9.20 10.88 -13.32
N VAL A 4 -8.27 10.01 -13.69
CA VAL A 4 -7.01 9.83 -12.99
C VAL A 4 -5.93 10.50 -13.81
N ASP A 5 -5.67 11.74 -13.47
CA ASP A 5 -4.49 12.44 -13.95
C ASP A 5 -3.24 11.92 -13.20
N ASN A 6 -2.04 12.18 -13.70
CA ASN A 6 -0.77 11.64 -13.24
C ASN A 6 -0.53 11.68 -11.72
N VAL A 7 -1.23 12.54 -10.99
CA VAL A 7 -0.97 12.78 -9.56
C VAL A 7 -2.24 12.75 -8.70
N ARG A 8 -3.43 12.90 -9.30
CA ARG A 8 -4.67 13.05 -8.52
C ARG A 8 -5.89 12.52 -9.25
N ILE A 9 -6.88 12.09 -8.46
CA ILE A 9 -8.20 11.72 -8.95
C ILE A 9 -9.05 12.98 -9.02
N ARG A 10 -9.63 13.26 -10.18
CA ARG A 10 -10.59 14.35 -10.39
C ARG A 10 -12.00 13.76 -10.46
N TYR A 11 -12.90 14.28 -9.65
CA TYR A 11 -14.31 13.91 -9.66
C TYR A 11 -15.12 14.96 -10.41
N PHE A 12 -15.98 14.53 -11.33
CA PHE A 12 -16.82 15.43 -12.14
C PHE A 12 -18.15 15.78 -11.48
N GLY A 13 -18.51 15.15 -10.38
CA GLY A 13 -19.76 15.42 -9.67
C GLY A 13 -21.04 14.95 -10.34
N GLU A 14 -20.94 14.21 -11.44
CA GLU A 14 -22.07 13.62 -12.15
C GLU A 14 -22.48 12.30 -11.47
N ASN A 15 -23.77 12.15 -11.14
CA ASN A 15 -24.30 10.94 -10.50
C ASN A 15 -24.64 9.86 -11.54
N ASN A 16 -23.69 9.50 -12.39
CA ASN A 16 -23.87 8.53 -13.47
C ASN A 16 -23.10 7.22 -13.25
N ALA A 17 -22.66 6.94 -12.03
CA ALA A 17 -21.95 5.70 -11.70
C ALA A 17 -22.65 4.94 -10.57
N LYS A 18 -22.60 3.61 -10.66
CA LYS A 18 -22.95 2.68 -9.59
C LYS A 18 -21.68 2.04 -9.08
N ALA A 19 -21.55 1.87 -7.77
CA ALA A 19 -20.39 1.23 -7.18
C ALA A 19 -20.81 0.38 -5.99
N TYR A 20 -20.01 -0.63 -5.68
CA TYR A 20 -20.13 -1.37 -4.43
C TYR A 20 -18.77 -1.63 -3.81
N ALA A 21 -18.78 -1.78 -2.50
CA ALA A 21 -17.68 -2.34 -1.73
C ALA A 21 -18.26 -3.43 -0.82
N ALA A 22 -17.67 -4.61 -0.87
CA ALA A 22 -18.08 -5.73 -0.03
C ALA A 22 -16.84 -6.45 0.49
N GLY A 23 -16.86 -6.86 1.75
CA GLY A 23 -15.71 -7.53 2.35
C GLY A 23 -15.97 -7.99 3.77
N ILE A 24 -14.94 -8.63 4.31
CA ILE A 24 -14.88 -9.08 5.70
C ILE A 24 -13.57 -8.55 6.28
N GLU A 25 -13.65 -7.97 7.44
CA GLU A 25 -12.48 -7.52 8.21
C GLU A 25 -12.50 -8.20 9.57
N MET A 26 -11.36 -8.76 9.95
CA MET A 26 -11.14 -9.37 11.25
C MET A 26 -9.96 -8.68 11.92
N ARG A 27 -10.10 -8.38 13.20
CA ARG A 27 -9.03 -7.86 14.04
C ARG A 27 -9.02 -8.59 15.38
N LEU A 28 -7.87 -9.13 15.71
CA LEU A 28 -7.57 -9.68 17.02
C LEU A 28 -6.58 -8.75 17.71
N HIS A 29 -6.90 -8.32 18.91
CA HIS A 29 -6.05 -7.46 19.73
C HIS A 29 -6.02 -8.02 21.14
N GLY A 30 -4.86 -8.01 21.77
CA GLY A 30 -4.69 -8.46 23.15
C GLY A 30 -3.28 -8.91 23.44
N GLU A 31 -3.12 -9.47 24.63
CA GLU A 31 -1.87 -10.10 25.07
C GLU A 31 -1.85 -11.56 24.56
N LEU A 32 -1.26 -11.79 23.38
CA LEU A 32 -1.05 -13.16 22.89
C LEU A 32 -0.01 -13.91 23.72
N VAL A 33 0.86 -13.16 24.37
CA VAL A 33 1.80 -13.61 25.39
C VAL A 33 1.63 -12.67 26.59
N PRO A 34 1.64 -13.14 27.85
CA PRO A 34 1.54 -12.29 29.01
C PRO A 34 2.51 -11.11 28.97
N ASP A 35 2.03 -9.92 29.29
CA ASP A 35 2.74 -8.62 29.24
C ASP A 35 3.12 -8.13 27.80
N ALA A 36 2.66 -8.81 26.72
CA ALA A 36 2.96 -8.44 25.34
C ALA A 36 1.74 -7.88 24.62
N GLU A 37 1.81 -6.63 24.18
CA GLU A 37 0.79 -6.03 23.34
C GLU A 37 0.92 -6.53 21.91
N SER A 38 -0.12 -7.17 21.40
CA SER A 38 -0.12 -7.73 20.05
C SER A 38 -1.44 -7.48 19.34
N TRP A 39 -1.38 -7.31 18.03
CA TRP A 39 -2.59 -7.33 17.21
C TRP A 39 -2.33 -7.97 15.85
N ILE A 40 -3.36 -8.60 15.32
CA ILE A 40 -3.40 -9.16 13.99
C ILE A 40 -4.66 -8.66 13.31
N SER A 41 -4.56 -8.21 12.08
CA SER A 41 -5.70 -7.83 11.26
C SER A 41 -5.64 -8.52 9.90
N LEU A 42 -6.80 -8.95 9.42
CA LEU A 42 -6.97 -9.53 8.10
C LEU A 42 -8.22 -8.91 7.48
N GLY A 43 -8.05 -8.29 6.32
CA GLY A 43 -9.15 -7.75 5.52
C GLY A 43 -9.20 -8.44 4.16
N ILE A 44 -10.39 -8.85 3.75
CA ILE A 44 -10.68 -9.34 2.40
C ILE A 44 -11.78 -8.46 1.84
N MET A 45 -11.50 -7.75 0.75
CA MET A 45 -12.41 -6.76 0.20
C MET A 45 -12.46 -6.83 -1.32
N LYS A 46 -13.63 -6.52 -1.87
CA LYS A 46 -13.83 -6.31 -3.30
C LYS A 46 -14.56 -4.99 -3.53
N THR A 47 -14.02 -4.14 -4.40
CA THR A 47 -14.70 -2.94 -4.84
C THR A 47 -14.79 -2.90 -6.34
N ALA A 48 -15.96 -2.54 -6.86
CA ALA A 48 -16.17 -2.37 -8.29
C ALA A 48 -17.11 -1.19 -8.54
N GLU A 49 -17.04 -0.66 -9.76
CA GLU A 49 -17.88 0.43 -10.24
C GLU A 49 -18.29 0.19 -11.68
N ASP A 50 -19.46 0.69 -12.03
CA ASP A 50 -20.00 0.73 -13.40
C ASP A 50 -20.40 2.16 -13.69
N ILE A 51 -19.79 2.76 -14.71
CA ILE A 51 -20.05 4.14 -15.11
C ILE A 51 -21.02 4.11 -16.27
N ASN A 52 -22.21 4.63 -16.05
CA ASN A 52 -23.28 4.63 -17.04
C ASN A 52 -22.86 5.44 -18.29
N GLY A 53 -23.02 4.81 -19.46
CA GLY A 53 -22.63 5.39 -20.74
C GLY A 53 -21.15 5.28 -21.09
N ASP A 54 -20.34 4.65 -20.24
CA ASP A 54 -18.93 4.40 -20.50
C ASP A 54 -18.77 3.28 -21.54
N HIS A 55 -18.16 3.60 -22.67
CA HIS A 55 -18.06 2.69 -23.80
C HIS A 55 -16.78 2.92 -24.59
N TYR A 56 -16.41 1.92 -25.40
CA TYR A 56 -15.35 2.02 -26.40
C TYR A 56 -15.80 1.42 -27.72
N TYR A 57 -15.14 1.81 -28.81
CA TYR A 57 -15.37 1.26 -30.12
C TYR A 57 -14.28 0.29 -30.51
N ARG A 58 -14.65 -0.80 -31.15
CA ARG A 58 -13.74 -1.65 -31.91
C ARG A 58 -14.05 -1.51 -33.37
N TYR A 59 -13.02 -1.34 -34.16
CA TYR A 59 -13.12 -1.13 -35.59
C TYR A 59 -12.99 -2.44 -36.35
N LYS A 60 -13.66 -2.56 -37.47
CA LYS A 60 -13.64 -3.71 -38.35
C LYS A 60 -13.09 -3.31 -39.73
N ASN A 61 -12.42 -4.25 -40.39
CA ASN A 61 -11.97 -4.14 -41.78
C ASN A 61 -13.07 -4.54 -42.77
N ALA A 62 -12.78 -4.47 -44.05
CA ALA A 62 -13.74 -4.84 -45.10
C ALA A 62 -14.15 -6.32 -45.05
N ALA A 63 -13.36 -7.19 -44.48
CA ALA A 63 -13.68 -8.60 -44.23
C ALA A 63 -14.58 -8.83 -43.00
N GLY A 64 -14.95 -7.77 -42.26
CA GLY A 64 -15.73 -7.84 -41.04
C GLY A 64 -14.92 -8.27 -39.78
N GLU A 65 -13.61 -8.40 -39.88
CA GLU A 65 -12.75 -8.77 -38.78
C GLU A 65 -12.39 -7.57 -37.92
N PHE A 66 -12.26 -7.77 -36.59
CA PHE A 66 -11.79 -6.71 -35.70
C PHE A 66 -10.32 -6.40 -35.94
N ILE A 67 -10.03 -5.11 -36.19
CA ILE A 67 -8.69 -4.62 -36.39
C ILE A 67 -7.91 -4.69 -35.06
N THR A 68 -6.73 -5.30 -35.10
CA THR A 68 -5.76 -5.39 -34.01
C THR A 68 -4.41 -4.85 -34.49
N ALA A 69 -3.45 -4.72 -33.59
CA ALA A 69 -2.08 -4.32 -33.96
C ALA A 69 -1.40 -5.32 -34.92
N GLN A 70 -1.89 -6.57 -34.98
CA GLN A 70 -1.37 -7.63 -35.87
C GLN A 70 -2.17 -7.78 -37.17
N SER A 71 -3.27 -7.04 -37.35
CA SER A 71 -4.08 -7.12 -38.56
C SER A 71 -3.30 -6.59 -39.78
N THR A 72 -3.32 -7.36 -40.87
CA THR A 72 -2.67 -6.97 -42.14
C THR A 72 -3.43 -5.83 -42.81
N ASP A 73 -4.78 -5.90 -42.81
CA ASP A 73 -5.63 -4.82 -43.25
C ASP A 73 -6.14 -4.00 -42.06
N GLN A 74 -5.72 -2.75 -41.99
CA GLN A 74 -6.11 -1.80 -40.96
C GLN A 74 -7.09 -0.74 -41.46
N THR A 75 -7.68 -0.94 -42.65
CA THR A 75 -8.66 -0.02 -43.22
C THR A 75 -9.98 -0.15 -42.47
N ILE A 76 -10.42 0.92 -41.84
CA ILE A 76 -11.65 0.95 -41.05
C ILE A 76 -12.83 1.08 -42.00
N THR A 77 -13.73 0.08 -42.01
CA THR A 77 -14.97 0.08 -42.77
C THR A 77 -16.21 0.12 -41.89
N ASP A 78 -16.12 -0.40 -40.68
CA ASP A 78 -17.22 -0.44 -39.70
C ASP A 78 -16.70 -0.32 -38.29
N SER A 79 -17.59 -0.01 -37.34
CA SER A 79 -17.27 0.04 -35.92
C SER A 79 -18.38 -0.59 -35.07
N ALA A 80 -17.99 -1.30 -34.03
CA ALA A 80 -18.91 -1.87 -33.05
C ALA A 80 -18.65 -1.20 -31.67
N ARG A 81 -19.74 -0.74 -31.05
CA ARG A 81 -19.73 -0.19 -29.71
C ARG A 81 -19.78 -1.31 -28.67
N PHE A 82 -18.97 -1.17 -27.63
CA PHE A 82 -18.95 -2.06 -26.49
C PHE A 82 -19.03 -1.23 -25.20
N ASP A 83 -19.94 -1.59 -24.30
CA ASP A 83 -20.00 -1.00 -22.99
C ASP A 83 -18.90 -1.59 -22.11
N VAL A 84 -18.28 -0.75 -21.28
CA VAL A 84 -17.17 -1.17 -20.40
C VAL A 84 -17.67 -2.04 -19.26
N GLY A 85 -18.82 -1.68 -18.66
CA GLY A 85 -19.42 -2.42 -17.56
C GLY A 85 -18.66 -2.30 -16.25
N TRP A 86 -18.76 -3.32 -15.41
CA TRP A 86 -18.16 -3.33 -14.08
C TRP A 86 -16.64 -3.42 -14.12
N LEU A 87 -15.97 -2.44 -13.50
CA LEU A 87 -14.53 -2.33 -13.38
C LEU A 87 -14.10 -2.34 -11.91
N ARG A 88 -12.88 -2.79 -11.66
CA ARG A 88 -12.23 -2.62 -10.36
C ARG A 88 -11.99 -1.14 -10.07
N ARG A 89 -12.24 -0.71 -8.84
CA ARG A 89 -11.90 0.66 -8.42
C ARG A 89 -10.39 0.79 -8.15
N PRO A 90 -9.82 2.01 -8.22
CA PRO A 90 -8.39 2.23 -7.96
C PRO A 90 -7.91 1.72 -6.60
N GLN A 91 -8.79 1.68 -5.59
CA GLN A 91 -8.45 1.20 -4.23
C GLN A 91 -8.83 -0.27 -4.00
N ASP A 92 -9.18 -1.04 -5.04
CA ASP A 92 -9.57 -2.44 -4.91
C ASP A 92 -8.38 -3.33 -4.54
N ARG A 93 -8.01 -3.29 -3.27
CA ARG A 93 -7.01 -4.18 -2.67
C ARG A 93 -7.72 -5.37 -2.05
N ARG A 94 -7.55 -6.54 -2.65
CA ARG A 94 -8.32 -7.75 -2.31
C ARG A 94 -8.01 -8.30 -0.94
N ILE A 95 -6.76 -8.28 -0.53
CA ILE A 95 -6.30 -8.83 0.74
C ILE A 95 -5.38 -7.81 1.40
N THR A 96 -5.64 -7.53 2.65
CA THR A 96 -4.76 -6.76 3.54
C THR A 96 -4.49 -7.58 4.78
N PHE A 97 -3.24 -7.63 5.20
CA PHE A 97 -2.83 -8.27 6.44
C PHE A 97 -1.89 -7.34 7.19
N GLY A 98 -2.11 -7.22 8.47
CA GLY A 98 -1.23 -6.50 9.39
C GLY A 98 -1.05 -7.31 10.66
N MET A 99 0.17 -7.34 11.16
CA MET A 99 0.50 -7.94 12.44
C MET A 99 1.53 -7.06 13.16
N TYR A 100 1.27 -6.81 14.41
CA TYR A 100 2.22 -6.18 15.32
C TYR A 100 2.36 -7.08 16.54
N PHE A 101 3.59 -7.34 16.91
CA PHE A 101 3.97 -8.09 18.10
C PHE A 101 5.02 -7.29 18.84
N SER A 102 4.87 -7.15 20.14
CA SER A 102 5.84 -6.47 21.00
C SER A 102 5.92 -7.17 22.33
N ASP A 103 7.11 -7.60 22.72
CA ASP A 103 7.33 -8.34 23.96
C ASP A 103 8.65 -7.99 24.61
N TYR A 104 8.72 -8.23 25.91
CA TYR A 104 9.96 -8.24 26.67
C TYR A 104 10.68 -9.58 26.52
N LEU A 105 12.01 -9.57 26.56
CA LEU A 105 12.75 -10.82 26.60
C LEU A 105 12.39 -11.60 27.88
N PRO A 106 12.02 -12.89 27.78
CA PRO A 106 11.52 -13.67 28.92
C PRO A 106 12.48 -13.72 30.10
N THR A 107 13.78 -13.66 29.82
CA THR A 107 14.85 -13.70 30.85
C THR A 107 15.24 -12.33 31.36
N ASN A 108 14.86 -11.25 30.68
CA ASN A 108 15.31 -9.90 31.03
C ASN A 108 14.34 -8.81 30.58
N LYS A 109 13.52 -8.32 31.49
CA LYS A 109 12.52 -7.26 31.24
C LYS A 109 13.16 -5.89 30.89
N ASN A 110 14.49 -5.76 30.95
CA ASN A 110 15.17 -4.55 30.46
C ASN A 110 15.34 -4.50 28.95
N PHE A 111 14.95 -5.56 28.23
CA PHE A 111 14.98 -5.61 26.77
C PHE A 111 13.59 -5.88 26.24
N LYS A 112 13.18 -5.06 25.29
CA LYS A 112 11.92 -5.19 24.55
C LYS A 112 12.21 -5.29 23.07
N MET A 113 11.49 -6.16 22.38
CA MET A 113 11.54 -6.27 20.94
C MET A 113 10.15 -6.06 20.34
N TYR A 114 10.09 -5.61 19.10
CA TYR A 114 8.86 -5.60 18.32
C TYR A 114 9.10 -6.08 16.91
N LEU A 115 8.05 -6.64 16.34
CA LEU A 115 7.94 -7.04 14.95
C LEU A 115 6.65 -6.46 14.37
N ASN A 116 6.75 -5.81 13.23
CA ASN A 116 5.61 -5.30 12.48
C ASN A 116 5.64 -5.91 11.07
N LEU A 117 4.58 -6.58 10.67
CA LEU A 117 4.43 -7.16 9.34
C LEU A 117 3.21 -6.55 8.65
N LEU A 118 3.41 -6.09 7.43
CA LEU A 118 2.35 -5.52 6.61
C LEU A 118 2.36 -6.18 5.23
N TYR A 119 1.19 -6.63 4.81
CA TYR A 119 0.96 -7.15 3.47
C TYR A 119 -0.28 -6.52 2.85
N GLY A 120 -0.20 -6.20 1.58
CA GLY A 120 -1.34 -5.78 0.79
C GLY A 120 -1.25 -6.36 -0.61
N SER A 121 -2.30 -7.04 -1.06
CA SER A 121 -2.33 -7.60 -2.41
C SER A 121 -2.27 -6.52 -3.48
N ASN A 122 -2.15 -6.95 -4.72
CA ASN A 122 -2.15 -6.08 -5.90
C ASN A 122 -3.29 -5.05 -5.87
N MET A 123 -2.98 -3.84 -6.29
CA MET A 123 -3.92 -2.74 -6.41
C MET A 123 -3.99 -2.29 -7.87
N PRO A 124 -5.20 -2.09 -8.45
CA PRO A 124 -5.31 -1.64 -9.83
C PRO A 124 -4.84 -0.19 -9.97
N TYR A 125 -4.33 0.13 -11.14
CA TYR A 125 -4.06 1.51 -11.56
C TYR A 125 -4.54 1.75 -12.98
N ASN A 126 -4.81 3.01 -13.30
CA ASN A 126 -5.30 3.41 -14.60
C ASN A 126 -4.13 3.72 -15.55
N ILE A 127 -4.25 3.22 -16.79
CA ILE A 127 -3.38 3.63 -17.89
C ILE A 127 -4.06 4.84 -18.55
N PRO A 128 -3.39 5.99 -18.65
CA PRO A 128 -3.98 7.19 -19.25
C PRO A 128 -4.49 6.93 -20.68
N ASN A 129 -5.62 7.54 -21.03
CA ASN A 129 -6.25 7.48 -22.35
C ASN A 129 -6.70 6.08 -22.81
N ALA A 130 -6.78 5.11 -21.92
CA ALA A 130 -7.18 3.74 -22.24
C ALA A 130 -8.53 3.38 -21.61
N VAL A 131 -9.63 3.91 -22.13
CA VAL A 131 -11.00 3.67 -21.61
C VAL A 131 -11.29 2.18 -21.48
N ARG A 132 -10.98 1.39 -22.50
CA ARG A 132 -11.17 -0.07 -22.51
C ARG A 132 -10.41 -0.79 -21.38
N TYR A 133 -9.25 -0.28 -21.02
CA TYR A 133 -8.33 -0.91 -20.07
C TYR A 133 -8.23 -0.12 -18.77
N ARG A 134 -9.22 0.69 -18.44
CA ARG A 134 -9.29 1.43 -17.19
C ARG A 134 -9.14 0.46 -16.01
N ASN A 135 -8.23 0.77 -15.07
CA ASN A 135 -7.96 -0.02 -13.88
C ASN A 135 -7.64 -1.52 -14.16
N ALA A 136 -7.21 -1.86 -15.39
CA ALA A 136 -6.81 -3.22 -15.75
C ALA A 136 -5.38 -3.57 -15.35
N ALA A 137 -4.49 -2.57 -15.31
CA ALA A 137 -3.13 -2.76 -14.84
C ALA A 137 -3.09 -2.86 -13.31
N VAL A 138 -2.08 -3.53 -12.77
CA VAL A 138 -1.97 -3.77 -11.32
C VAL A 138 -0.58 -3.41 -10.82
N ILE A 139 -0.54 -2.75 -9.66
CA ILE A 139 0.67 -2.52 -8.89
C ILE A 139 1.02 -3.81 -8.17
N GLU A 140 2.30 -4.09 -8.00
CA GLU A 140 2.79 -5.23 -7.25
C GLU A 140 2.30 -5.23 -5.80
N PRO A 141 2.23 -6.42 -5.15
CA PRO A 141 1.85 -6.51 -3.75
C PRO A 141 2.80 -5.71 -2.86
N TYR A 142 2.23 -5.03 -1.88
CA TYR A 142 2.96 -4.36 -0.82
C TYR A 142 3.38 -5.37 0.25
N ILE A 143 4.66 -5.42 0.59
CA ILE A 143 5.19 -6.28 1.65
C ILE A 143 6.22 -5.49 2.44
N ARG A 144 6.05 -5.40 3.75
CA ARG A 144 7.00 -4.73 4.63
C ARG A 144 7.10 -5.46 5.96
N ALA A 145 8.31 -5.61 6.43
CA ALA A 145 8.62 -6.08 7.77
C ALA A 145 9.53 -5.08 8.46
N ASP A 146 9.18 -4.70 9.68
CA ASP A 146 9.97 -3.83 10.54
C ASP A 146 10.30 -4.59 11.83
N ILE A 147 11.52 -4.42 12.33
CA ILE A 147 11.96 -5.01 13.60
C ILE A 147 12.62 -3.93 14.46
N GLY A 148 12.41 -4.00 15.76
CA GLY A 148 13.05 -3.09 16.68
C GLY A 148 13.42 -3.76 17.99
N PHE A 149 14.51 -3.29 18.54
CA PHE A 149 15.03 -3.70 19.85
C PHE A 149 15.18 -2.47 20.72
N SER A 150 14.71 -2.56 21.95
CA SER A 150 14.82 -1.49 22.94
C SER A 150 15.49 -2.03 24.20
N ALA A 151 16.40 -1.25 24.74
CA ALA A 151 17.09 -1.56 25.99
C ALA A 151 16.83 -0.47 27.02
N LEU A 152 16.48 -0.87 28.24
CA LEU A 152 16.37 0.01 29.40
C LEU A 152 17.75 0.32 29.91
N LEU A 153 18.24 1.54 29.68
CA LEU A 153 19.54 1.99 30.12
C LEU A 153 19.52 2.44 31.60
N MET A 154 18.45 3.11 32.00
CA MET A 154 18.23 3.65 33.33
C MET A 154 16.80 3.43 33.77
N ASP A 155 16.63 3.04 35.01
CA ASP A 155 15.36 3.01 35.75
C ASP A 155 15.50 3.78 37.07
N ASP A 156 14.39 4.04 37.73
CA ASP A 156 14.32 4.79 38.99
C ASP A 156 15.18 4.15 40.08
N ASP A 157 15.22 2.81 40.15
CA ASP A 157 16.02 2.09 41.13
C ASP A 157 17.54 2.23 40.88
N ARG A 158 17.95 2.21 39.62
CA ARG A 158 19.35 2.42 39.21
C ARG A 158 19.78 3.87 39.41
N ALA A 159 18.87 4.81 39.13
CA ALA A 159 19.11 6.24 39.35
C ALA A 159 19.34 6.57 40.83
N LYS A 160 18.52 6.01 41.71
CA LYS A 160 18.66 6.19 43.17
C LYS A 160 19.95 5.60 43.76
N ARG A 161 20.44 4.48 43.20
CA ARG A 161 21.71 3.85 43.64
C ARG A 161 22.94 4.64 43.22
N ARG A 162 22.86 5.53 42.23
CA ARG A 162 23.96 6.35 41.71
C ARG A 162 23.77 7.81 42.07
N SER A 163 24.04 8.19 43.34
CA SER A 163 23.77 9.53 43.87
C SER A 163 24.44 10.69 43.13
N HIS A 164 25.53 10.46 42.37
CA HIS A 164 26.26 11.44 41.58
C HIS A 164 26.03 11.36 40.08
N SER A 165 25.00 10.65 39.61
CA SER A 165 24.70 10.55 38.17
C SER A 165 23.98 11.80 37.67
N PRO A 166 24.39 12.40 36.54
CA PRO A 166 23.64 13.49 35.90
C PRO A 166 22.24 13.07 35.46
N PHE A 167 21.97 11.78 35.40
CA PHE A 167 20.67 11.20 35.00
C PHE A 167 19.73 10.93 36.19
N ARG A 168 20.04 11.40 37.37
CA ARG A 168 19.26 11.17 38.61
C ARG A 168 17.81 11.65 38.53
N ASN A 169 17.52 12.65 37.68
CA ASN A 169 16.21 13.26 37.54
C ASN A 169 15.33 12.56 36.50
N PHE A 170 15.77 11.45 35.90
CA PHE A 170 14.99 10.70 34.94
C PHE A 170 14.42 9.45 35.59
N ASP A 171 13.12 9.22 35.37
CA ASP A 171 12.43 8.02 35.84
C ASP A 171 12.90 6.80 35.05
N ASN A 172 13.01 6.94 33.73
CA ASN A 172 13.57 5.90 32.89
C ASN A 172 14.19 6.45 31.60
N ILE A 173 15.19 5.73 31.09
CA ILE A 173 15.83 6.01 29.79
C ILE A 173 15.88 4.71 28.99
N TRP A 174 15.25 4.73 27.82
CA TRP A 174 15.26 3.64 26.84
C TRP A 174 16.08 4.05 25.62
N ALA A 175 16.93 3.16 25.14
CA ALA A 175 17.56 3.26 23.84
C ALA A 175 16.97 2.20 22.91
N SER A 176 16.62 2.58 21.69
CA SER A 176 16.00 1.70 20.71
C SER A 176 16.76 1.75 19.39
N LEU A 177 16.95 0.58 18.78
CA LEU A 177 17.45 0.41 17.43
C LEU A 177 16.35 -0.23 16.62
N GLU A 178 15.93 0.45 15.55
CA GLU A 178 14.81 0.04 14.70
C GLU A 178 15.28 -0.11 13.25
N VAL A 179 14.89 -1.19 12.60
CA VAL A 179 15.14 -1.41 11.18
C VAL A 179 13.81 -1.50 10.48
N PHE A 180 13.48 -0.46 9.72
CA PHE A 180 12.28 -0.42 8.89
C PHE A 180 12.55 -1.05 7.54
N ASN A 181 11.56 -1.77 7.01
CA ASN A 181 11.65 -2.49 5.74
C ASN A 181 12.88 -3.41 5.68
N ILE A 182 13.02 -4.31 6.66
CA ILE A 182 14.19 -5.21 6.76
C ILE A 182 14.39 -6.07 5.52
N ILE A 183 13.30 -6.38 4.80
CA ILE A 183 13.31 -7.15 3.55
C ILE A 183 13.93 -6.33 2.40
N ASP A 184 14.00 -4.99 2.55
CA ASP A 184 14.48 -4.05 1.53
C ASP A 184 13.68 -4.10 0.21
N ARG A 185 12.39 -4.41 0.31
CA ARG A 185 11.52 -4.45 -0.86
C ARG A 185 11.18 -3.03 -1.32
N PRO A 186 11.38 -2.71 -2.61
CA PRO A 186 10.99 -1.42 -3.19
C PRO A 186 9.47 -1.39 -3.41
N ASN A 187 8.70 -1.11 -2.36
CA ASN A 187 7.25 -1.08 -2.42
C ASN A 187 6.74 0.08 -3.28
N THR A 188 6.21 -0.22 -4.44
CA THR A 188 5.61 0.76 -5.35
C THR A 188 4.17 1.06 -4.89
N ILE A 189 3.83 2.35 -4.76
CA ILE A 189 2.49 2.81 -4.36
C ILE A 189 1.69 3.42 -5.51
N SER A 190 2.39 3.92 -6.52
CA SER A 190 1.78 4.51 -7.73
C SER A 190 2.78 4.52 -8.87
N TYR A 191 2.28 4.81 -10.05
CA TYR A 191 3.12 5.07 -11.22
C TYR A 191 2.87 6.46 -11.76
N LEU A 192 3.94 7.12 -12.20
CA LEU A 192 3.90 8.37 -12.93
C LEU A 192 4.14 8.09 -14.41
N PHE A 193 3.26 8.57 -15.27
CA PHE A 193 3.41 8.48 -16.72
C PHE A 193 4.06 9.76 -17.23
N VAL A 194 5.23 9.64 -17.82
CA VAL A 194 6.00 10.75 -18.39
C VAL A 194 6.17 10.52 -19.88
N LYS A 195 5.85 11.53 -20.67
CA LYS A 195 6.11 11.53 -22.12
C LYS A 195 7.38 12.31 -22.42
N ASP A 196 8.20 11.74 -23.29
CA ASP A 196 9.32 12.48 -23.88
C ASP A 196 8.89 13.30 -25.10
N PHE A 197 9.84 14.01 -25.71
CA PHE A 197 9.62 14.83 -26.90
C PHE A 197 9.26 14.00 -28.16
N SER A 198 9.52 12.68 -28.16
CA SER A 198 9.11 11.75 -29.23
C SER A 198 7.75 11.08 -28.96
N ASN A 199 6.98 11.54 -27.96
CA ASN A 199 5.72 10.96 -27.50
C ASN A 199 5.83 9.53 -26.92
N THR A 200 7.03 9.06 -26.62
CA THR A 200 7.21 7.79 -25.92
C THR A 200 6.82 7.94 -24.45
N VAL A 201 5.98 7.04 -23.98
CA VAL A 201 5.48 7.07 -22.59
C VAL A 201 6.35 6.18 -21.72
N TYR A 202 6.92 6.76 -20.69
CA TYR A 202 7.70 6.07 -19.66
C TYR A 202 6.87 5.91 -18.39
N LEU A 203 6.97 4.75 -17.77
CA LEU A 203 6.31 4.41 -16.53
C LEU A 203 7.32 4.48 -15.39
N LEU A 204 7.22 5.50 -14.55
CA LEU A 204 8.12 5.72 -13.41
C LEU A 204 7.42 5.26 -12.12
N PRO A 205 7.98 4.26 -11.42
CA PRO A 205 7.41 3.82 -10.15
C PRO A 205 7.70 4.82 -9.04
N ASN A 206 6.65 5.23 -8.34
CA ASN A 206 6.76 5.97 -7.08
C ASN A 206 6.87 4.96 -5.95
N ARG A 207 8.05 4.86 -5.35
CA ARG A 207 8.40 3.87 -4.34
C ARG A 207 8.44 4.49 -2.95
N LEU A 208 8.01 3.72 -1.97
CA LEU A 208 8.19 4.05 -0.57
C LEU A 208 9.65 3.86 -0.15
N THR A 209 9.95 4.35 1.05
CA THR A 209 11.27 4.34 1.69
C THR A 209 11.93 2.96 1.60
N PRO A 210 13.19 2.88 1.20
CA PRO A 210 14.00 1.67 1.28
C PRO A 210 14.23 1.28 2.75
N ARG A 211 15.08 0.30 2.99
CA ARG A 211 15.52 -0.03 4.34
C ARG A 211 16.08 1.21 5.04
N LEU A 212 15.58 1.47 6.25
CA LEU A 212 16.02 2.57 7.09
C LEU A 212 16.37 2.04 8.47
N ILE A 213 17.55 2.42 8.96
CA ILE A 213 17.98 2.17 10.34
C ILE A 213 17.71 3.44 11.12
N ASN A 214 16.99 3.32 12.23
CA ASN A 214 16.65 4.41 13.13
C ASN A 214 17.17 4.11 14.54
N PHE A 215 17.82 5.11 15.14
CA PHE A 215 18.22 5.05 16.54
C PHE A 215 17.43 6.11 17.32
N LYS A 216 16.83 5.68 18.44
CA LYS A 216 15.98 6.53 19.26
C LYS A 216 16.34 6.39 20.72
N ILE A 217 16.40 7.53 21.41
CA ILE A 217 16.51 7.57 22.87
C ILE A 217 15.24 8.24 23.41
N VAL A 218 14.60 7.59 24.37
CA VAL A 218 13.43 8.12 25.09
C VAL A 218 13.78 8.23 26.55
N ALA A 219 13.75 9.45 27.07
CA ALA A 219 13.96 9.75 28.48
C ALA A 219 12.67 10.35 29.06
N ARG A 220 12.26 9.84 30.23
CA ARG A 220 11.13 10.35 31.01
C ARG A 220 11.67 10.89 32.34
N TRP A 221 11.17 12.04 32.71
CA TRP A 221 11.49 12.74 34.00
C TRP A 221 10.22 13.09 34.72
#